data_0d3bd70c6b6c16d885076387a47597f3
#
_entry.id   0d3bd70c6b6c16d885076387a47597f3
#
_cell.length_a   1.000
_cell.length_b   1.000
_cell.length_c   1.000
_cell.angle_alpha   90.00
_cell.angle_beta   90.00
_cell.angle_gamma   90.00
#
_symmetry.space_group_name_H-M   'P 1'
#
loop_
_entity.id
_entity.type
_entity.pdbx_description
1 polymer ?
#
loop_
_entity_poly.entity_id
_entity_poly.type
_entity_poly.pdbx_seq_one_letter_code
_entity_poly.pdbx_strand_id
1 'polypeptide(L)'
;TTPGNVIDLEDIAGRMLAILGQYKVRRADIDPWNSVHVESSFKKAGIPLNKFAQNITHLSVPTQELERLILGAEMNHGNDPVLTWMVSNCEVYRDSNDNIRIVKNLANRRNKIDGIAASVNAVFGWIQTINKPGGVPYIFLPGAKLITA
;
A
#
# COMPACT_ATOMS: atom_id res chain seq x y z
N THR A 1 6.83 -1.01 15.91
CA THR A 1 8.22 -0.61 16.27
C THR A 1 8.94 -1.84 16.79
N THR A 2 10.14 -2.11 16.27
CA THR A 2 11.03 -3.13 16.80
C THR A 2 11.83 -2.54 17.96
N PRO A 3 12.12 -3.29 19.04
CA PRO A 3 12.99 -2.84 20.13
C PRO A 3 14.42 -2.67 19.62
N GLY A 4 15.12 -1.63 20.09
CA GLY A 4 16.52 -1.39 19.78
C GLY A 4 16.75 -0.47 18.57
N ASN A 5 18.04 -0.30 18.20
CA ASN A 5 18.49 0.62 17.15
C ASN A 5 18.71 -0.07 15.78
N VAL A 6 18.47 -1.36 15.69
CA VAL A 6 18.66 -2.15 14.46
C VAL A 6 17.29 -2.69 14.01
N ILE A 7 16.98 -2.54 12.73
CA ILE A 7 15.79 -3.12 12.13
C ILE A 7 16.09 -4.57 11.77
N ASP A 8 15.40 -5.52 12.41
CA ASP A 8 15.42 -6.93 12.06
C ASP A 8 14.41 -7.16 10.92
N LEU A 9 14.92 -7.36 9.72
CA LEU A 9 14.09 -7.56 8.52
C LEU A 9 13.44 -8.95 8.50
N GLU A 10 14.02 -9.95 9.17
CA GLU A 10 13.40 -11.27 9.28
C GLU A 10 12.20 -11.25 10.24
N ASP A 11 12.33 -10.57 11.39
CA ASP A 11 11.20 -10.35 12.31
C ASP A 11 10.06 -9.59 11.63
N ILE A 12 10.39 -8.54 10.86
CA ILE A 12 9.38 -7.79 10.10
C ILE A 12 8.69 -8.70 9.08
N ALA A 13 9.45 -9.47 8.30
CA ALA A 13 8.88 -10.39 7.32
C ALA A 13 7.98 -11.44 7.99
N GLY A 14 8.40 -12.00 9.13
CA GLY A 14 7.62 -12.94 9.91
C GLY A 14 6.29 -12.37 10.40
N ARG A 15 6.30 -11.13 10.92
CA ARG A 15 5.09 -10.42 11.36
C ARG A 15 4.15 -10.12 10.19
N MET A 16 4.71 -9.67 9.06
CA MET A 16 3.93 -9.45 7.84
C MET A 16 3.23 -10.74 7.40
N LEU A 17 3.96 -11.85 7.33
CA LEU A 17 3.40 -13.15 6.95
C LEU A 17 2.34 -13.66 7.93
N ALA A 18 2.51 -13.42 9.24
CA ALA A 18 1.51 -13.76 10.24
C ALA A 18 0.19 -12.97 10.05
N ILE A 19 0.29 -11.70 9.67
CA ILE A 19 -0.88 -10.88 9.33
C ILE A 19 -1.50 -11.39 8.02
N LEU A 20 -0.70 -11.56 6.98
CA LEU A 20 -1.17 -11.98 5.65
C LEU A 20 -1.78 -13.39 5.66
N GLY A 21 -1.32 -14.27 6.56
CA GLY A 21 -1.88 -15.61 6.75
C GLY A 21 -3.34 -15.63 7.22
N GLN A 22 -3.85 -14.50 7.73
CA GLN A 22 -5.27 -14.35 8.11
C GLN A 22 -6.17 -14.07 6.90
N TYR A 23 -5.57 -13.86 5.73
CA TYR A 23 -6.27 -13.46 4.50
C TYR A 23 -5.94 -14.40 3.35
N LYS A 24 -6.83 -14.50 2.38
CA LYS A 24 -6.55 -15.12 1.09
C LYS A 24 -5.79 -14.13 0.20
N VAL A 25 -4.50 -13.97 0.47
CA VAL A 25 -3.65 -13.05 -0.30
C VAL A 25 -3.47 -13.59 -1.72
N ARG A 26 -3.87 -12.80 -2.69
CA ARG A 26 -3.72 -13.15 -4.13
C ARG A 26 -2.46 -12.55 -4.74
N ARG A 27 -1.97 -11.46 -4.16
CA ARG A 27 -0.85 -10.68 -4.69
C ARG A 27 -0.31 -9.76 -3.60
N ALA A 28 1.00 -9.52 -3.61
CA ALA A 28 1.64 -8.45 -2.87
C ALA A 28 2.50 -7.63 -3.84
N ASP A 29 2.39 -6.31 -3.78
CA ASP A 29 3.19 -5.40 -4.59
C ASP A 29 4.17 -4.64 -3.71
N ILE A 30 5.45 -4.62 -4.10
CA ILE A 30 6.54 -4.07 -3.30
C ILE A 30 7.40 -3.13 -4.14
N ASP A 31 7.93 -2.09 -3.49
CA ASP A 31 9.03 -1.30 -4.04
C ASP A 31 10.23 -2.23 -4.32
N PRO A 32 10.81 -2.22 -5.53
CA PRO A 32 12.01 -3.00 -5.84
C PRO A 32 13.19 -2.69 -4.93
N TRP A 33 13.25 -1.49 -4.38
CA TRP A 33 14.33 -1.06 -3.51
C TRP A 33 14.31 -1.84 -2.20
N ASN A 34 15.43 -2.50 -1.87
CA ASN A 34 15.58 -3.33 -0.66
C ASN A 34 14.59 -4.52 -0.51
N SER A 35 13.92 -4.94 -1.59
CA SER A 35 12.96 -6.04 -1.55
C SER A 35 13.57 -7.42 -1.29
N VAL A 36 14.87 -7.59 -1.57
CA VAL A 36 15.58 -8.88 -1.52
C VAL A 36 15.43 -9.59 -0.17
N HIS A 37 15.43 -8.83 0.91
CA HIS A 37 15.34 -9.39 2.28
C HIS A 37 13.99 -10.05 2.59
N VAL A 38 12.91 -9.62 1.96
CA VAL A 38 11.58 -10.18 2.18
C VAL A 38 11.16 -11.18 1.10
N GLU A 39 11.80 -11.15 -0.07
CA GLU A 39 11.44 -12.00 -1.21
C GLU A 39 11.49 -13.50 -0.89
N SER A 40 12.56 -13.94 -0.20
CA SER A 40 12.71 -15.35 0.14
C SER A 40 11.61 -15.84 1.08
N SER A 41 11.23 -15.03 2.06
CA SER A 41 10.20 -15.34 3.04
C SER A 41 8.81 -15.41 2.41
N PHE A 42 8.49 -14.45 1.53
CA PHE A 42 7.22 -14.44 0.80
C PHE A 42 7.11 -15.59 -0.20
N LYS A 43 8.22 -15.91 -0.91
CA LYS A 43 8.27 -17.07 -1.80
C LYS A 43 8.05 -18.39 -1.06
N LYS A 44 8.68 -18.57 0.11
CA LYS A 44 8.48 -19.76 0.96
C LYS A 44 7.04 -19.88 1.44
N ALA A 45 6.38 -18.75 1.70
CA ALA A 45 4.97 -18.71 2.10
C ALA A 45 3.98 -18.86 0.94
N GLY A 46 4.47 -18.99 -0.31
CA GLY A 46 3.61 -19.12 -1.49
C GLY A 46 2.85 -17.84 -1.86
N ILE A 47 3.26 -16.69 -1.35
CA ILE A 47 2.63 -15.40 -1.65
C ILE A 47 3.32 -14.77 -2.87
N PRO A 48 2.58 -14.54 -3.98
CA PRO A 48 3.13 -13.88 -5.16
C PRO A 48 3.57 -12.46 -4.84
N LEU A 49 4.86 -12.18 -4.98
CA LEU A 49 5.44 -10.86 -4.76
C LEU A 49 5.79 -10.22 -6.10
N ASN A 50 5.23 -9.07 -6.38
CA ASN A 50 5.46 -8.34 -7.63
C ASN A 50 6.22 -7.05 -7.33
N LYS A 51 7.26 -6.80 -8.10
CA LYS A 51 8.02 -5.54 -8.04
C LYS A 51 7.30 -4.49 -8.85
N PHE A 52 7.01 -3.37 -8.20
CA PHE A 52 6.29 -2.25 -8.79
C PHE A 52 7.18 -1.01 -8.83
N ALA A 53 7.45 -0.51 -10.03
CA ALA A 53 8.33 0.65 -10.22
C ALA A 53 7.71 1.92 -9.63
N GLN A 54 8.44 2.60 -8.74
CA GLN A 54 7.98 3.78 -7.99
C GLN A 54 8.19 5.10 -8.76
N ASN A 55 8.09 5.07 -10.09
CA ASN A 55 8.15 6.29 -10.90
C ASN A 55 6.76 6.95 -11.04
N ILE A 56 6.73 8.23 -11.37
CA ILE A 56 5.50 9.03 -11.42
C ILE A 56 4.48 8.46 -12.42
N THR A 57 4.93 7.97 -13.55
CA THR A 57 4.05 7.41 -14.59
C THR A 57 3.28 6.19 -14.08
N HIS A 58 3.94 5.30 -13.34
CA HIS A 58 3.29 4.12 -12.76
C HIS A 58 2.44 4.47 -11.54
N LEU A 59 2.85 5.46 -10.75
CA LEU A 59 2.14 5.87 -9.54
C LEU A 59 0.91 6.72 -9.83
N SER A 60 0.81 7.36 -11.00
CA SER A 60 -0.25 8.34 -11.30
C SER A 60 -1.65 7.73 -11.20
N VAL A 61 -1.92 6.66 -11.95
CA VAL A 61 -3.24 6.03 -11.96
C VAL A 61 -3.65 5.51 -10.57
N PRO A 62 -2.83 4.74 -9.84
CA PRO A 62 -3.22 4.28 -8.52
C PRO A 62 -3.33 5.41 -7.48
N THR A 63 -2.60 6.53 -7.64
CA THR A 63 -2.76 7.70 -6.77
C THR A 63 -4.11 8.37 -6.99
N GLN A 64 -4.51 8.57 -8.25
CA GLN A 64 -5.82 9.14 -8.60
C GLN A 64 -6.97 8.25 -8.10
N GLU A 65 -6.83 6.95 -8.26
CA GLU A 65 -7.84 5.99 -7.79
C GLU A 65 -7.93 5.95 -6.27
N LEU A 66 -6.81 6.01 -5.55
CA LEU A 66 -6.81 6.13 -4.08
C LEU A 66 -7.54 7.40 -3.64
N GLU A 67 -7.26 8.54 -4.29
CA GLU A 67 -7.96 9.80 -4.02
C GLU A 67 -9.46 9.66 -4.26
N ARG A 68 -9.87 9.07 -5.38
CA ARG A 68 -11.27 8.81 -5.69
C ARG A 68 -11.96 7.95 -4.63
N LEU A 69 -11.30 6.87 -4.20
CA LEU A 69 -11.83 5.97 -3.16
C LEU A 69 -12.00 6.69 -1.81
N ILE A 70 -11.07 7.57 -1.46
CA ILE A 70 -11.16 8.36 -0.22
C ILE A 70 -12.30 9.36 -0.30
N LEU A 71 -12.36 10.16 -1.38
CA LEU A 71 -13.39 11.19 -1.57
C LEU A 71 -14.79 10.58 -1.73
N GLY A 72 -14.89 9.41 -2.36
CA GLY A 72 -16.12 8.66 -2.51
C GLY A 72 -16.58 7.91 -1.26
N ALA A 73 -15.81 7.98 -0.15
CA ALA A 73 -16.04 7.17 1.06
C ALA A 73 -16.11 5.65 0.78
N GLU A 74 -15.43 5.21 -0.27
CA GLU A 74 -15.36 3.80 -0.69
C GLU A 74 -14.18 3.06 -0.03
N MET A 75 -13.34 3.77 0.72
CA MET A 75 -12.23 3.21 1.48
C MET A 75 -12.49 3.31 2.99
N ASN A 76 -12.45 2.18 3.67
CA ASN A 76 -12.54 2.15 5.14
C ASN A 76 -11.20 1.73 5.73
N HIS A 77 -10.53 2.63 6.43
CA HIS A 77 -9.27 2.39 7.11
C HIS A 77 -9.43 2.17 8.64
N GLY A 78 -10.68 1.95 9.12
CA GLY A 78 -10.97 1.67 10.53
C GLY A 78 -10.64 2.83 11.49
N ASN A 79 -10.55 4.06 10.99
CA ASN A 79 -10.13 5.25 11.75
C ASN A 79 -8.73 5.08 12.39
N ASP A 80 -7.83 4.35 11.74
CA ASP A 80 -6.45 4.20 12.23
C ASP A 80 -5.78 5.59 12.39
N PRO A 81 -5.37 5.97 13.61
CA PRO A 81 -4.84 7.32 13.85
C PRO A 81 -3.48 7.55 13.20
N VAL A 82 -2.68 6.49 13.01
CA VAL A 82 -1.36 6.59 12.36
C VAL A 82 -1.54 6.84 10.87
N LEU A 83 -2.46 6.11 10.23
CA LEU A 83 -2.76 6.32 8.82
C LEU A 83 -3.37 7.70 8.57
N THR A 84 -4.27 8.16 9.42
CA THR A 84 -4.85 9.52 9.38
C THR A 84 -3.77 10.59 9.49
N TRP A 85 -2.83 10.42 10.44
CA TRP A 85 -1.68 11.32 10.55
C TRP A 85 -0.78 11.26 9.31
N MET A 86 -0.56 10.11 8.71
CA MET A 86 0.22 9.99 7.48
C MET A 86 -0.44 10.69 6.29
N VAL A 87 -1.76 10.67 6.18
CA VAL A 87 -2.50 11.43 5.15
C VAL A 87 -2.21 12.93 5.29
N SER A 88 -2.25 13.48 6.50
CA SER A 88 -1.97 14.90 6.73
C SER A 88 -0.53 15.33 6.39
N ASN A 89 0.38 14.37 6.24
CA ASN A 89 1.77 14.60 5.85
C ASN A 89 1.99 14.52 4.32
N CYS A 90 0.94 14.19 3.55
CA CYS A 90 1.05 14.02 2.11
C CYS A 90 0.83 15.34 1.37
N GLU A 91 1.56 15.49 0.28
CA GLU A 91 1.31 16.46 -0.78
C GLU A 91 1.21 15.72 -2.11
N VAL A 92 0.54 16.31 -3.07
CA VAL A 92 0.47 15.78 -4.43
C VAL A 92 1.45 16.56 -5.31
N TYR A 93 2.44 15.86 -5.84
CA TYR A 93 3.30 16.40 -6.89
C TYR A 93 2.69 16.07 -8.26
N ARG A 94 2.70 17.06 -9.17
CA ARG A 94 2.22 16.93 -10.55
C ARG A 94 3.35 17.29 -11.50
N ASP A 95 3.54 16.48 -12.53
CA ASP A 95 4.51 16.77 -13.59
C ASP A 95 3.86 17.54 -14.75
N SER A 96 4.67 17.88 -15.77
CA SER A 96 4.21 18.60 -16.97
C SER A 96 3.23 17.81 -17.86
N ASN A 97 3.11 16.51 -17.66
CA ASN A 97 2.20 15.61 -18.38
C ASN A 97 0.95 15.27 -17.56
N ASP A 98 0.66 16.05 -16.52
CA ASP A 98 -0.44 15.82 -15.58
C ASP A 98 -0.39 14.49 -14.79
N ASN A 99 0.74 13.80 -14.81
CA ASN A 99 0.92 12.67 -13.91
C ASN A 99 1.06 13.14 -12.47
N ILE A 100 0.44 12.43 -11.55
CA ILE A 100 0.52 12.76 -10.12
C ILE A 100 1.18 11.63 -9.32
N ARG A 101 1.81 12.01 -8.22
CA ARG A 101 2.24 11.08 -7.18
C ARG A 101 2.19 11.75 -5.81
N ILE A 102 2.03 10.92 -4.80
CA ILE A 102 2.13 11.38 -3.41
C ILE A 102 3.60 11.63 -3.07
N VAL A 103 3.85 12.77 -2.45
CA VAL A 103 5.15 13.14 -1.89
C VAL A 103 4.97 13.54 -0.44
N LYS A 104 6.05 13.47 0.32
CA LYS A 104 6.06 13.90 1.71
C LYS A 104 6.17 15.41 1.81
N ASN A 105 5.32 16.06 2.60
CA ASN A 105 5.51 17.44 2.99
C ASN A 105 6.82 17.59 3.76
N LEU A 106 7.71 18.44 3.24
CA LEU A 106 9.06 18.63 3.77
C LEU A 106 9.15 19.68 4.88
N ALA A 107 8.05 20.34 5.25
CA ALA A 107 8.03 21.33 6.33
C ALA A 107 8.47 20.73 7.68
N ASN A 108 8.28 19.42 7.85
CA ASN A 108 8.78 18.70 9.02
C ASN A 108 9.47 17.40 8.60
N ARG A 109 10.77 17.26 8.98
CA ARG A 109 11.56 16.04 8.70
C ARG A 109 11.01 14.77 9.33
N ARG A 110 10.18 14.89 10.39
CA ARG A 110 9.54 13.76 11.08
C ARG A 110 8.33 13.24 10.36
N ASN A 111 7.81 13.96 9.37
CA ASN A 111 6.66 13.51 8.58
C ASN A 111 6.95 12.17 7.92
N LYS A 112 5.98 11.27 7.97
CA LYS A 112 6.00 9.95 7.36
C LYS A 112 4.75 9.75 6.53
N ILE A 113 4.89 9.04 5.39
CA ILE A 113 3.79 8.75 4.47
C ILE A 113 3.79 7.27 4.05
N ASP A 114 4.55 6.43 4.77
CA ASP A 114 4.80 5.04 4.37
C ASP A 114 3.50 4.24 4.22
N GLY A 115 2.50 4.46 5.11
CA GLY A 115 1.19 3.81 5.02
C GLY A 115 0.41 4.23 3.77
N ILE A 116 0.50 5.50 3.37
CA ILE A 116 -0.18 5.98 2.17
C ILE A 116 0.53 5.49 0.91
N ALA A 117 1.87 5.46 0.89
CA ALA A 117 2.63 4.84 -0.19
C ALA A 117 2.29 3.35 -0.34
N ALA A 118 2.17 2.62 0.76
CA ALA A 118 1.72 1.22 0.75
C ALA A 118 0.28 1.08 0.23
N SER A 119 -0.62 2.02 0.58
CA SER A 119 -2.00 2.05 0.05
C SER A 119 -2.03 2.26 -1.47
N VAL A 120 -1.18 3.15 -2.01
CA VAL A 120 -1.04 3.34 -3.47
C VAL A 120 -0.58 2.04 -4.14
N ASN A 121 0.41 1.35 -3.57
CA ASN A 121 0.88 0.06 -4.10
C ASN A 121 -0.23 -1.00 -4.05
N ALA A 122 -1.02 -1.04 -2.98
CA ALA A 122 -2.16 -1.97 -2.85
C ALA A 122 -3.26 -1.67 -3.88
N VAL A 123 -3.57 -0.39 -4.11
CA VAL A 123 -4.53 0.05 -5.14
C VAL A 123 -4.02 -0.32 -6.53
N PHE A 124 -2.72 -0.15 -6.81
CA PHE A 124 -2.14 -0.63 -8.07
C PHE A 124 -2.39 -2.13 -8.27
N GLY A 125 -2.05 -2.94 -7.27
CA GLY A 125 -2.27 -4.38 -7.33
C GLY A 125 -3.75 -4.76 -7.52
N TRP A 126 -4.65 -4.04 -6.86
CA TRP A 126 -6.09 -4.20 -7.01
C TRP A 126 -6.57 -3.89 -8.43
N ILE A 127 -6.18 -2.75 -9.01
CA ILE A 127 -6.50 -2.38 -10.40
C ILE A 127 -6.07 -3.50 -11.38
N GLN A 128 -4.89 -4.08 -11.17
CA GLN A 128 -4.39 -5.18 -11.99
C GLN A 128 -5.20 -6.49 -11.84
N THR A 129 -5.94 -6.63 -10.75
CA THR A 129 -6.76 -7.82 -10.47
C THR A 129 -8.20 -7.67 -10.92
N ILE A 130 -8.83 -6.51 -10.75
CA ILE A 130 -10.23 -6.30 -11.16
C ILE A 130 -10.42 -6.38 -12.68
N ASN A 131 -9.39 -6.02 -13.44
CA ASN A 131 -9.38 -6.07 -14.91
C ASN A 131 -9.17 -7.50 -15.47
N LYS A 132 -9.08 -8.52 -14.61
CA LYS A 132 -8.93 -9.92 -15.02
C LYS A 132 -10.24 -10.70 -14.79
N PRO A 133 -10.54 -11.72 -15.62
CA PRO A 133 -11.68 -12.61 -15.38
C PRO A 133 -11.62 -13.21 -13.95
N GLY A 134 -12.69 -13.07 -13.19
CA GLY A 134 -12.78 -13.50 -11.79
C GLY A 134 -12.07 -12.55 -10.79
N GLY A 135 -11.75 -11.35 -11.19
CA GLY A 135 -11.25 -10.29 -10.31
C GLY A 135 -12.26 -9.93 -9.23
N VAL A 136 -11.80 -9.54 -8.06
CA VAL A 136 -12.66 -9.11 -6.94
C VAL A 136 -12.76 -7.59 -6.95
N PRO A 137 -13.96 -7.03 -7.04
CA PRO A 137 -14.14 -5.58 -7.14
C PRO A 137 -13.87 -4.82 -5.83
N TYR A 138 -13.53 -5.54 -4.74
CA TYR A 138 -13.38 -4.93 -3.41
C TYR A 138 -12.07 -5.32 -2.72
N ILE A 139 -11.46 -4.35 -2.04
CA ILE A 139 -10.38 -4.59 -1.07
C ILE A 139 -11.06 -4.75 0.30
N PHE A 140 -10.96 -5.95 0.90
CA PHE A 140 -11.44 -6.20 2.25
C PHE A 140 -10.34 -5.95 3.26
N LEU A 141 -10.61 -5.07 4.22
CA LEU A 141 -9.87 -5.00 5.46
C LEU A 141 -10.62 -5.82 6.53
N PRO A 142 -9.94 -6.49 7.47
CA PRO A 142 -10.61 -7.23 8.54
C PRO A 142 -11.53 -6.32 9.35
N GLY A 143 -12.74 -6.80 9.62
CA GLY A 143 -13.74 -6.06 10.38
C GLY A 143 -14.54 -5.01 9.58
N ALA A 144 -14.21 -4.77 8.32
CA ALA A 144 -15.05 -3.95 7.45
C ALA A 144 -16.33 -4.70 7.10
N LYS A 145 -17.49 -4.21 7.56
CA LYS A 145 -18.78 -4.65 7.06
C LYS A 145 -18.94 -4.13 5.63
N LEU A 146 -19.39 -5.00 4.71
CA LEU A 146 -19.87 -4.58 3.39
C LEU A 146 -20.93 -3.51 3.57
N ILE A 147 -20.66 -2.30 3.07
CA ILE A 147 -21.72 -1.34 2.82
C ILE A 147 -22.30 -1.76 1.45
N THR A 148 -23.34 -2.58 1.49
CA THR A 148 -24.16 -2.81 0.31
C THR A 148 -25.00 -1.56 0.09
N ALA A 149 -24.85 -0.93 -1.07
CA ALA A 149 -25.73 0.14 -1.53
C ALA A 149 -27.15 -0.38 -1.72
#